data_b84581fbc0a7671c9cfd3688e7d39e2c
#
_entry.id   b84581fbc0a7671c9cfd3688e7d39e2c
#
_cell.length_a   1.000
_cell.length_b   1.000
_cell.length_c   1.000
_cell.angle_alpha   90.00
_cell.angle_beta   90.00
_cell.angle_gamma   90.00
#
_symmetry.space_group_name_H-M   'P 1'
#
loop_
_entity.id
_entity.type
_entity.pdbx_description
1 polymer ?
#
loop_
_entity_poly.entity_id
_entity_poly.type
_entity_poly.pdbx_seq_one_letter_code
_entity_poly.pdbx_strand_id
1 'polypeptide(L)'
;LPPLDEQKRIAEVLSLCDDVIENLTKLIEQKELYKKGVMQRVLSGEVRFKGFKDEWKEIKISKLIEKNIIFIEKGKAISKNKIVEGDIPVIAGGKIPAYYHSEYTHDFPCITISASGAYSGYVWFHNYKIWASDCNVLYTENNRYNINFLFYYLSYIQELIYYMQTGGAQPHIYAKDIITLTVPNISIEEQKKIAGLLSVIDDDIDNLKKQLELRKQQKKGLMQRLLTGEVRI
;
A
#
# COMPACT_ATOMS: atom_id res chain seq x y z
N LEU A 1 -29.58 21.33 30.37
CA LEU A 1 -29.23 21.79 29.03
C LEU A 1 -28.58 23.17 29.11
N PRO A 2 -27.53 23.48 28.36
CA PRO A 2 -26.93 24.80 28.33
C PRO A 2 -27.91 25.84 27.72
N PRO A 3 -27.73 27.16 27.96
CA PRO A 3 -28.49 28.23 27.32
C PRO A 3 -28.43 28.13 25.79
N LEU A 4 -29.45 28.65 25.08
CA LEU A 4 -29.56 28.53 23.62
C LEU A 4 -28.34 29.09 22.87
N ASP A 5 -27.79 30.22 23.36
CA ASP A 5 -26.62 30.84 22.74
C ASP A 5 -25.36 29.96 22.87
N GLU A 6 -25.21 29.25 23.99
CA GLU A 6 -24.14 28.29 24.18
C GLU A 6 -24.31 27.05 23.28
N GLN A 7 -25.56 26.56 23.15
CA GLN A 7 -25.89 25.48 22.21
C GLN A 7 -25.50 25.84 20.77
N LYS A 8 -25.79 27.07 20.33
CA LYS A 8 -25.40 27.57 19.01
C LYS A 8 -23.87 27.57 18.83
N ARG A 9 -23.12 28.11 19.80
CA ARG A 9 -21.64 28.12 19.74
C ARG A 9 -21.05 26.71 19.70
N ILE A 10 -21.59 25.79 20.50
CA ILE A 10 -21.20 24.39 20.47
C ILE A 10 -21.41 23.81 19.06
N ALA A 11 -22.59 24.04 18.46
CA ALA A 11 -22.90 23.56 17.12
C ALA A 11 -21.96 24.17 16.06
N GLU A 12 -21.67 25.46 16.14
CA GLU A 12 -20.73 26.14 15.22
C GLU A 12 -19.32 25.56 15.32
N VAL A 13 -18.80 25.37 16.53
CA VAL A 13 -17.44 24.80 16.73
C VAL A 13 -17.36 23.37 16.21
N LEU A 14 -18.37 22.53 16.44
CA LEU A 14 -18.40 21.17 15.93
C LEU A 14 -18.54 21.13 14.40
N SER A 15 -19.33 22.06 13.81
CA SER A 15 -19.45 22.20 12.36
C SER A 15 -18.11 22.56 11.72
N LEU A 16 -17.34 23.49 12.30
CA LEU A 16 -15.99 23.82 11.81
C LEU A 16 -15.05 22.61 11.84
N CYS A 17 -15.19 21.73 12.83
CA CYS A 17 -14.43 20.49 12.86
C CYS A 17 -14.84 19.55 11.71
N ASP A 18 -16.13 19.48 11.38
CA ASP A 18 -16.65 18.69 10.26
C ASP A 18 -16.11 19.22 8.92
N ASP A 19 -16.13 20.52 8.72
CA ASP A 19 -15.60 21.15 7.51
C ASP A 19 -14.10 20.81 7.29
N VAL A 20 -13.30 20.82 8.36
CA VAL A 20 -11.88 20.43 8.30
C VAL A 20 -11.73 18.97 7.94
N ILE A 21 -12.51 18.07 8.53
CA ILE A 21 -12.49 16.63 8.25
C ILE A 21 -12.90 16.37 6.81
N GLU A 22 -13.96 17.00 6.33
CA GLU A 22 -14.45 16.88 4.95
C GLU A 22 -13.39 17.37 3.94
N ASN A 23 -12.80 18.54 4.18
CA ASN A 23 -11.76 19.10 3.32
C ASN A 23 -10.52 18.20 3.24
N LEU A 24 -10.05 17.65 4.37
CA LEU A 24 -8.96 16.68 4.38
C LEU A 24 -9.31 15.40 3.61
N THR A 25 -10.55 14.91 3.75
CA THR A 25 -11.03 13.73 3.02
C THR A 25 -10.99 13.96 1.51
N LYS A 26 -11.56 15.09 1.05
CA LYS A 26 -11.52 15.48 -0.38
C LYS A 26 -10.09 15.65 -0.89
N LEU A 27 -9.19 16.23 -0.09
CA LEU A 27 -7.80 16.42 -0.48
C LEU A 27 -7.08 15.06 -0.65
N ILE A 28 -7.33 14.10 0.25
CA ILE A 28 -6.78 12.74 0.14
C ILE A 28 -7.25 12.08 -1.16
N GLU A 29 -8.55 12.12 -1.45
CA GLU A 29 -9.12 11.57 -2.68
C GLU A 29 -8.48 12.19 -3.94
N GLN A 30 -8.31 13.51 -3.97
CA GLN A 30 -7.64 14.21 -5.06
C GLN A 30 -6.17 13.79 -5.22
N LYS A 31 -5.45 13.61 -4.11
CA LYS A 31 -4.05 13.15 -4.12
C LYS A 31 -3.92 11.70 -4.58
N GLU A 32 -4.85 10.82 -4.19
CA GLU A 32 -4.89 9.44 -4.67
C GLU A 32 -5.17 9.39 -6.19
N LEU A 33 -6.08 10.20 -6.69
CA LEU A 33 -6.34 10.33 -8.13
C LEU A 33 -5.12 10.90 -8.88
N TYR A 34 -4.47 11.94 -8.32
CA TYR A 34 -3.23 12.49 -8.85
C TYR A 34 -2.13 11.43 -8.92
N LYS A 35 -1.92 10.66 -7.84
CA LYS A 35 -0.98 9.54 -7.82
C LYS A 35 -1.26 8.56 -8.95
N LYS A 36 -2.52 8.15 -9.13
CA LYS A 36 -2.92 7.24 -10.21
C LYS A 36 -2.54 7.79 -11.59
N GLY A 37 -2.81 9.06 -11.85
CA GLY A 37 -2.43 9.72 -13.12
C GLY A 37 -0.94 9.82 -13.33
N VAL A 38 -0.16 10.14 -12.28
CA VAL A 38 1.32 10.16 -12.35
C VAL A 38 1.84 8.74 -12.61
N MET A 39 1.38 7.74 -11.87
CA MET A 39 1.76 6.34 -12.07
C MET A 39 1.54 5.90 -13.51
N GLN A 40 0.38 6.17 -14.08
CA GLN A 40 0.07 5.82 -15.46
C GLN A 40 1.09 6.39 -16.43
N ARG A 41 1.45 7.65 -16.30
CA ARG A 41 2.34 8.35 -17.23
C ARG A 41 3.81 7.95 -17.08
N VAL A 42 4.29 7.79 -15.84
CA VAL A 42 5.72 7.49 -15.61
C VAL A 42 6.03 5.99 -15.70
N LEU A 43 5.07 5.11 -15.44
CA LEU A 43 5.26 3.65 -15.51
C LEU A 43 4.93 3.07 -16.89
N SER A 44 4.21 3.82 -17.74
CA SER A 44 4.06 3.48 -19.17
C SER A 44 5.25 3.97 -20.01
N GLY A 45 6.13 4.82 -19.46
CA GLY A 45 7.19 5.47 -20.23
C GLY A 45 6.73 6.66 -21.08
N GLU A 46 5.45 7.05 -21.01
CA GLU A 46 4.91 8.25 -21.71
C GLU A 46 5.64 9.52 -21.27
N VAL A 47 5.91 9.65 -19.96
CA VAL A 47 6.68 10.75 -19.40
C VAL A 47 7.95 10.21 -18.74
N ARG A 48 9.08 10.75 -19.15
CA ARG A 48 10.40 10.35 -18.68
C ARG A 48 11.15 11.51 -18.04
N PHE A 49 11.99 11.19 -17.07
CA PHE A 49 12.89 12.18 -16.48
C PHE A 49 13.93 12.65 -17.49
N LYS A 50 14.31 13.93 -17.40
CA LYS A 50 15.37 14.49 -18.25
C LYS A 50 16.67 13.68 -18.12
N GLY A 51 17.26 13.32 -19.26
CA GLY A 51 18.51 12.57 -19.35
C GLY A 51 18.33 11.08 -19.67
N PHE A 52 17.13 10.52 -19.55
CA PHE A 52 16.84 9.14 -19.94
C PHE A 52 16.18 9.12 -21.32
N LYS A 53 16.88 8.54 -22.29
CA LYS A 53 16.44 8.52 -23.71
C LYS A 53 16.37 7.11 -24.28
N ASP A 54 16.96 6.12 -23.59
CA ASP A 54 17.01 4.74 -24.07
C ASP A 54 15.60 4.16 -24.16
N GLU A 55 15.32 3.44 -25.23
CA GLU A 55 14.01 2.78 -25.39
C GLU A 55 13.77 1.80 -24.24
N TRP A 56 12.56 1.82 -23.70
CA TRP A 56 12.16 0.86 -22.69
C TRP A 56 12.00 -0.51 -23.34
N LYS A 57 12.74 -1.47 -22.83
CA LYS A 57 12.61 -2.88 -23.18
C LYS A 57 11.84 -3.59 -22.08
N GLU A 58 11.11 -4.62 -22.45
CA GLU A 58 10.45 -5.49 -21.50
C GLU A 58 11.29 -6.75 -21.21
N ILE A 59 11.19 -7.23 -19.98
CA ILE A 59 11.81 -8.47 -19.56
C ILE A 59 10.81 -9.26 -18.69
N LYS A 60 10.72 -10.57 -18.90
CA LYS A 60 9.92 -11.43 -18.03
C LYS A 60 10.55 -11.55 -16.64
N ILE A 61 9.70 -11.60 -15.60
CA ILE A 61 10.15 -11.84 -14.22
C ILE A 61 10.96 -13.14 -14.15
N SER A 62 10.56 -14.21 -14.88
CA SER A 62 11.33 -15.46 -14.96
C SER A 62 12.78 -15.25 -15.39
N LYS A 63 13.03 -14.33 -16.33
CA LYS A 63 14.39 -14.03 -16.78
C LYS A 63 15.21 -13.24 -15.75
N LEU A 64 14.56 -12.44 -14.93
CA LEU A 64 15.20 -11.74 -13.81
C LEU A 64 15.56 -12.74 -12.69
N ILE A 65 14.72 -13.75 -12.48
CA ILE A 65 14.98 -14.85 -11.53
C ILE A 65 16.16 -15.72 -12.02
N GLU A 66 16.16 -16.14 -13.29
CA GLU A 66 17.28 -16.89 -13.88
C GLU A 66 18.64 -16.16 -13.75
N LYS A 67 18.62 -14.83 -13.75
CA LYS A 67 19.80 -13.96 -13.56
C LYS A 67 20.13 -13.66 -12.11
N ASN A 68 19.41 -14.23 -11.15
CA ASN A 68 19.52 -13.94 -9.72
C ASN A 68 19.40 -12.43 -9.41
N ILE A 69 18.46 -11.74 -10.05
CA ILE A 69 18.17 -10.32 -9.84
C ILE A 69 16.94 -10.14 -8.94
N ILE A 70 15.91 -10.95 -9.19
CA ILE A 70 14.68 -11.02 -8.38
C ILE A 70 14.55 -12.46 -7.87
N PHE A 71 14.04 -12.61 -6.68
CA PHE A 71 13.71 -13.90 -6.09
C PHE A 71 12.21 -13.97 -5.83
N ILE A 72 11.65 -15.16 -5.91
CA ILE A 72 10.26 -15.43 -5.57
C ILE A 72 10.19 -16.67 -4.71
N GLU A 73 9.45 -16.59 -3.61
CA GLU A 73 9.20 -17.74 -2.74
C GLU A 73 7.77 -17.76 -2.26
N LYS A 74 7.30 -18.91 -1.81
CA LYS A 74 5.97 -19.06 -1.21
C LYS A 74 6.05 -18.74 0.28
N GLY A 75 5.08 -17.99 0.80
CA GLY A 75 4.93 -17.74 2.22
C GLY A 75 4.73 -19.03 3.02
N LYS A 76 5.10 -18.98 4.29
CA LYS A 76 5.00 -20.10 5.24
C LYS A 76 3.66 -20.05 5.96
N ALA A 77 2.74 -20.91 5.57
CA ALA A 77 1.42 -20.98 6.21
C ALA A 77 1.54 -21.19 7.73
N ILE A 78 0.75 -20.44 8.48
CA ILE A 78 0.66 -20.56 9.93
C ILE A 78 -0.81 -20.77 10.32
N SER A 79 -1.09 -21.76 11.16
CA SER A 79 -2.42 -21.99 11.68
C SER A 79 -2.66 -21.11 12.91
N LYS A 80 -3.90 -20.65 13.09
CA LYS A 80 -4.29 -19.72 14.16
C LYS A 80 -3.87 -20.16 15.57
N ASN A 81 -3.89 -21.45 15.84
CA ASN A 81 -3.49 -22.03 17.13
C ASN A 81 -1.97 -22.03 17.39
N LYS A 82 -1.15 -21.69 16.39
CA LYS A 82 0.32 -21.54 16.50
C LYS A 82 0.75 -20.07 16.58
N ILE A 83 -0.19 -19.14 16.53
CA ILE A 83 0.09 -17.72 16.64
C ILE A 83 0.39 -17.42 18.11
N VAL A 84 1.56 -16.86 18.36
CA VAL A 84 1.97 -16.31 19.65
C VAL A 84 1.78 -14.81 19.58
N GLU A 85 1.19 -14.22 20.61
CA GLU A 85 0.92 -12.77 20.66
C GLU A 85 2.20 -11.95 20.43
N GLY A 86 2.09 -10.94 19.58
CA GLY A 86 3.19 -10.07 19.18
C GLY A 86 2.70 -8.94 18.27
N ASP A 87 3.63 -8.18 17.71
CA ASP A 87 3.39 -7.00 16.87
C ASP A 87 3.74 -7.20 15.39
N ILE A 88 4.28 -8.36 15.01
CA ILE A 88 4.65 -8.68 13.62
C ILE A 88 3.39 -9.04 12.83
N PRO A 89 3.05 -8.29 11.77
CA PRO A 89 1.86 -8.59 10.97
C PRO A 89 2.02 -9.88 10.16
N VAL A 90 1.00 -10.72 10.22
CA VAL A 90 0.86 -11.93 9.39
C VAL A 90 0.13 -11.56 8.11
N ILE A 91 0.85 -11.62 7.00
CA ILE A 91 0.35 -11.30 5.66
C ILE A 91 -0.16 -12.57 4.98
N ALA A 92 -1.44 -12.56 4.64
CA ALA A 92 -2.12 -13.67 3.99
C ALA A 92 -2.92 -13.19 2.76
N GLY A 93 -4.07 -13.78 2.48
CA GLY A 93 -4.91 -13.49 1.31
C GLY A 93 -5.71 -12.17 1.34
N GLY A 94 -5.49 -11.28 2.31
CA GLY A 94 -6.25 -10.04 2.50
C GLY A 94 -5.48 -8.77 2.10
N LYS A 95 -6.16 -7.62 2.25
CA LYS A 95 -5.58 -6.26 2.10
C LYS A 95 -5.11 -5.66 3.43
N ILE A 96 -5.29 -6.40 4.52
CA ILE A 96 -4.85 -6.04 5.87
C ILE A 96 -4.20 -7.27 6.50
N PRO A 97 -3.37 -7.11 7.53
CA PRO A 97 -2.83 -8.26 8.26
C PRO A 97 -3.95 -9.16 8.76
N ALA A 98 -3.79 -10.47 8.59
CA ALA A 98 -4.75 -11.45 9.08
C ALA A 98 -4.69 -11.59 10.61
N TYR A 99 -3.49 -11.51 11.15
CA TYR A 99 -3.16 -11.62 12.58
C TYR A 99 -1.89 -10.84 12.87
N TYR A 100 -1.48 -10.83 14.15
CA TYR A 100 -0.17 -10.39 14.59
C TYR A 100 0.53 -11.54 15.32
N HIS A 101 1.86 -11.65 15.19
CA HIS A 101 2.68 -12.75 15.70
C HIS A 101 3.97 -12.21 16.32
N SER A 102 4.65 -13.01 17.15
CA SER A 102 5.93 -12.64 17.77
C SER A 102 7.15 -12.90 16.87
N GLU A 103 7.02 -13.74 15.85
CA GLU A 103 8.10 -14.12 14.95
C GLU A 103 7.86 -13.55 13.53
N TYR A 104 8.92 -13.46 12.74
CA TYR A 104 8.87 -13.03 11.35
C TYR A 104 9.51 -14.06 10.41
N THR A 105 9.10 -14.00 9.15
CA THR A 105 9.76 -14.74 8.05
C THR A 105 10.66 -13.83 7.22
N HIS A 106 10.35 -12.54 7.14
CA HIS A 106 11.07 -11.53 6.36
C HIS A 106 11.29 -10.27 7.19
N ASP A 107 12.50 -9.72 7.16
CA ASP A 107 12.91 -8.47 7.84
C ASP A 107 13.59 -7.47 6.89
N PHE A 108 13.41 -7.67 5.58
CA PHE A 108 13.94 -6.84 4.50
C PHE A 108 12.81 -6.40 3.55
N PRO A 109 13.02 -5.34 2.74
CA PRO A 109 11.99 -4.85 1.82
C PRO A 109 11.57 -5.93 0.81
N CYS A 110 10.27 -6.25 0.80
CA CYS A 110 9.70 -7.26 -0.09
C CYS A 110 8.30 -6.88 -0.56
N ILE A 111 7.85 -7.56 -1.61
CA ILE A 111 6.50 -7.45 -2.16
C ILE A 111 5.79 -8.77 -1.89
N THR A 112 4.59 -8.72 -1.33
CA THR A 112 3.72 -9.89 -1.27
C THR A 112 2.63 -9.80 -2.33
N ILE A 113 2.31 -10.94 -2.94
CA ILE A 113 1.16 -11.11 -3.84
C ILE A 113 0.28 -12.19 -3.23
N SER A 114 -0.94 -11.83 -2.81
CA SER A 114 -1.89 -12.74 -2.19
C SER A 114 -2.11 -13.97 -3.06
N ALA A 115 -2.01 -15.18 -2.47
CA ALA A 115 -2.09 -16.42 -3.23
C ALA A 115 -3.51 -16.93 -3.40
N SER A 116 -4.43 -16.65 -2.45
CA SER A 116 -5.79 -17.19 -2.48
C SER A 116 -6.84 -16.25 -1.91
N GLY A 117 -8.11 -16.56 -2.18
CA GLY A 117 -9.27 -15.84 -1.65
C GLY A 117 -9.69 -14.63 -2.49
N ALA A 118 -10.63 -13.84 -1.97
CA ALA A 118 -11.24 -12.71 -2.68
C ALA A 118 -10.25 -11.63 -3.16
N TYR A 119 -9.08 -11.56 -2.53
CA TYR A 119 -8.01 -10.61 -2.88
C TYR A 119 -6.78 -11.32 -3.47
N SER A 120 -6.94 -12.53 -3.98
CA SER A 120 -5.88 -13.24 -4.71
C SER A 120 -5.27 -12.31 -5.76
N GLY A 121 -3.96 -12.23 -5.83
CA GLY A 121 -3.23 -11.31 -6.73
C GLY A 121 -3.02 -9.89 -6.18
N TYR A 122 -3.53 -9.54 -4.99
CA TYR A 122 -3.28 -8.23 -4.41
C TYR A 122 -1.79 -8.04 -4.11
N VAL A 123 -1.23 -6.97 -4.65
CA VAL A 123 0.18 -6.59 -4.52
C VAL A 123 0.35 -5.66 -3.32
N TRP A 124 1.23 -6.02 -2.40
CA TRP A 124 1.50 -5.23 -1.19
C TRP A 124 3.00 -5.11 -0.94
N PHE A 125 3.48 -3.93 -0.60
CA PHE A 125 4.87 -3.65 -0.26
C PHE A 125 5.09 -3.61 1.24
N HIS A 126 6.19 -4.20 1.70
CA HIS A 126 6.59 -4.23 3.09
C HIS A 126 8.06 -3.80 3.22
N ASN A 127 8.32 -2.79 4.03
CA ASN A 127 9.66 -2.33 4.43
C ASN A 127 9.89 -2.53 5.94
N TYR A 128 9.13 -3.43 6.54
CA TYR A 128 9.14 -3.80 7.95
C TYR A 128 9.01 -5.32 8.09
N LYS A 129 9.28 -5.84 9.29
CA LYS A 129 9.18 -7.28 9.57
C LYS A 129 7.76 -7.80 9.34
N ILE A 130 7.64 -8.90 8.61
CA ILE A 130 6.39 -9.59 8.36
C ILE A 130 6.53 -11.10 8.55
N TRP A 131 5.43 -11.76 8.85
CA TRP A 131 5.25 -13.17 8.61
C TRP A 131 4.45 -13.34 7.31
N ALA A 132 5.11 -13.73 6.23
CA ALA A 132 4.45 -14.05 4.97
C ALA A 132 3.79 -15.44 5.08
N SER A 133 2.47 -15.51 4.93
CA SER A 133 1.68 -16.73 5.07
C SER A 133 1.13 -17.20 3.70
N ASP A 134 -0.13 -16.92 3.40
CA ASP A 134 -0.74 -17.34 2.13
C ASP A 134 -0.52 -16.30 1.03
N CYS A 135 0.72 -16.10 0.65
CA CYS A 135 1.15 -15.18 -0.40
C CYS A 135 2.40 -15.70 -1.11
N ASN A 136 2.70 -15.13 -2.27
CA ASN A 136 3.99 -15.22 -2.94
C ASN A 136 4.79 -13.98 -2.56
N VAL A 137 6.08 -14.16 -2.21
CA VAL A 137 6.98 -13.07 -1.80
C VAL A 137 8.01 -12.83 -2.89
N LEU A 138 8.13 -11.59 -3.36
CA LEU A 138 9.16 -11.16 -4.29
C LEU A 138 10.12 -10.21 -3.57
N TYR A 139 11.44 -10.40 -3.79
CA TYR A 139 12.48 -9.54 -3.23
C TYR A 139 13.71 -9.49 -4.12
N THR A 140 14.64 -8.59 -3.79
CA THR A 140 15.93 -8.42 -4.48
C THR A 140 17.04 -8.40 -3.46
N GLU A 141 18.14 -9.12 -3.71
CA GLU A 141 19.32 -9.13 -2.84
C GLU A 141 20.44 -8.20 -3.34
N ASN A 142 20.25 -7.61 -4.50
CA ASN A 142 21.25 -6.76 -5.12
C ASN A 142 20.63 -5.50 -5.70
N ASN A 143 21.44 -4.47 -5.91
CA ASN A 143 21.00 -3.17 -6.43
C ASN A 143 20.82 -3.16 -7.96
N ARG A 144 20.65 -4.32 -8.64
CA ARG A 144 20.45 -4.40 -10.08
C ARG A 144 19.00 -4.14 -10.51
N TYR A 145 18.05 -4.25 -9.57
CA TYR A 145 16.65 -3.89 -9.77
C TYR A 145 16.09 -3.26 -8.51
N ASN A 146 15.36 -2.17 -8.64
CA ASN A 146 14.81 -1.45 -7.50
C ASN A 146 13.48 -2.09 -7.06
N ILE A 147 13.39 -2.56 -5.83
CA ILE A 147 12.21 -3.25 -5.31
C ILE A 147 10.98 -2.32 -5.22
N ASN A 148 11.17 -1.02 -4.89
CA ASN A 148 10.08 -0.05 -4.85
C ASN A 148 9.55 0.22 -6.27
N PHE A 149 10.43 0.31 -7.29
CA PHE A 149 10.00 0.42 -8.68
C PHE A 149 9.19 -0.80 -9.11
N LEU A 150 9.66 -2.00 -8.76
CA LEU A 150 8.93 -3.24 -9.03
C LEU A 150 7.55 -3.23 -8.39
N PHE A 151 7.46 -2.81 -7.13
CA PHE A 151 6.18 -2.66 -6.43
C PHE A 151 5.23 -1.72 -7.16
N TYR A 152 5.70 -0.51 -7.52
CA TYR A 152 4.85 0.45 -8.23
C TYR A 152 4.42 -0.08 -9.60
N TYR A 153 5.31 -0.74 -10.32
CA TYR A 153 4.96 -1.32 -11.62
C TYR A 153 3.93 -2.45 -11.48
N LEU A 154 4.12 -3.38 -10.55
CA LEU A 154 3.15 -4.44 -10.29
C LEU A 154 1.81 -3.87 -9.81
N SER A 155 1.82 -2.81 -9.00
CA SER A 155 0.60 -2.10 -8.60
C SER A 155 -0.07 -1.39 -9.78
N TYR A 156 0.70 -0.86 -10.73
CA TYR A 156 0.18 -0.25 -11.96
C TYR A 156 -0.55 -1.28 -12.84
N ILE A 157 -0.02 -2.51 -12.93
CA ILE A 157 -0.65 -3.60 -13.67
C ILE A 157 -1.55 -4.50 -12.79
N GLN A 158 -2.02 -4.01 -11.63
CA GLN A 158 -2.81 -4.78 -10.66
C GLN A 158 -4.03 -5.47 -11.31
N GLU A 159 -4.73 -4.79 -12.21
CA GLU A 159 -5.89 -5.37 -12.91
C GLU A 159 -5.49 -6.55 -13.79
N LEU A 160 -4.33 -6.46 -14.48
CA LEU A 160 -3.80 -7.58 -15.26
C LEU A 160 -3.51 -8.78 -14.34
N ILE A 161 -2.95 -8.54 -13.15
CA ILE A 161 -2.68 -9.60 -12.17
C ILE A 161 -4.01 -10.24 -11.71
N TYR A 162 -5.05 -9.46 -11.49
CA TYR A 162 -6.38 -9.99 -11.15
C TYR A 162 -6.98 -10.84 -12.29
N TYR A 163 -6.79 -10.49 -13.55
CA TYR A 163 -7.24 -11.31 -14.68
C TYR A 163 -6.54 -12.67 -14.79
N MET A 164 -5.36 -12.83 -14.17
CA MET A 164 -4.63 -14.11 -14.13
C MET A 164 -5.15 -15.08 -13.07
N GLN A 165 -6.13 -14.67 -12.24
CA GLN A 165 -6.73 -15.55 -11.25
C GLN A 165 -7.35 -16.79 -11.88
N THR A 166 -7.15 -17.94 -11.25
CA THR A 166 -7.74 -19.22 -11.60
C THR A 166 -8.60 -19.75 -10.46
N GLY A 167 -9.63 -20.55 -10.78
CA GLY A 167 -10.57 -21.08 -9.79
C GLY A 167 -11.82 -20.21 -9.64
N GLY A 168 -13.01 -20.83 -9.71
CA GLY A 168 -14.29 -20.11 -9.68
C GLY A 168 -14.69 -19.62 -8.30
N ALA A 169 -14.95 -20.54 -7.34
CA ALA A 169 -15.45 -20.18 -6.03
C ALA A 169 -14.37 -19.61 -5.09
N GLN A 170 -13.11 -20.00 -5.28
CA GLN A 170 -11.96 -19.49 -4.54
C GLN A 170 -10.84 -19.15 -5.54
N PRO A 171 -10.68 -17.87 -5.91
CA PRO A 171 -9.61 -17.45 -6.81
C PRO A 171 -8.22 -17.74 -6.24
N HIS A 172 -7.30 -18.14 -7.13
CA HIS A 172 -5.89 -18.38 -6.78
C HIS A 172 -4.96 -17.74 -7.81
N ILE A 173 -3.79 -17.32 -7.32
CA ILE A 173 -2.64 -16.94 -8.15
C ILE A 173 -1.40 -17.68 -7.67
N TYR A 174 -0.66 -18.26 -8.59
CA TYR A 174 0.52 -19.07 -8.30
C TYR A 174 1.80 -18.36 -8.74
N ALA A 175 2.93 -18.72 -8.14
CA ALA A 175 4.23 -18.21 -8.56
C ALA A 175 4.49 -18.42 -10.08
N LYS A 176 4.04 -19.55 -10.64
CA LYS A 176 4.14 -19.85 -12.07
C LYS A 176 3.45 -18.82 -12.97
N ASP A 177 2.37 -18.20 -12.47
CA ASP A 177 1.62 -17.17 -13.20
C ASP A 177 2.37 -15.83 -13.10
N ILE A 178 2.82 -15.46 -11.90
CA ILE A 178 3.56 -14.22 -11.60
C ILE A 178 4.85 -14.14 -12.43
N ILE A 179 5.60 -15.22 -12.56
CA ILE A 179 6.87 -15.22 -13.32
C ILE A 179 6.72 -15.02 -14.81
N THR A 180 5.50 -15.15 -15.36
CA THR A 180 5.20 -14.86 -16.77
C THR A 180 5.04 -13.37 -17.06
N LEU A 181 4.77 -12.56 -16.04
CA LEU A 181 4.63 -11.11 -16.17
C LEU A 181 5.89 -10.49 -16.74
N THR A 182 5.71 -9.47 -17.59
CA THR A 182 6.78 -8.62 -18.08
C THR A 182 6.88 -7.33 -17.27
N VAL A 183 8.09 -6.85 -17.08
CA VAL A 183 8.40 -5.60 -16.39
C VAL A 183 9.39 -4.79 -17.20
N PRO A 184 9.46 -3.45 -17.06
CA PRO A 184 10.42 -2.63 -17.78
C PRO A 184 11.86 -2.97 -17.39
N ASN A 185 12.70 -3.22 -18.39
CA ASN A 185 14.15 -3.43 -18.23
C ASN A 185 14.88 -2.13 -18.55
N ILE A 186 14.85 -1.20 -17.61
CA ILE A 186 15.44 0.13 -17.69
C ILE A 186 16.60 0.29 -16.71
N SER A 187 17.38 1.36 -16.83
CA SER A 187 18.51 1.62 -15.94
C SER A 187 18.07 1.73 -14.48
N ILE A 188 18.92 1.29 -13.56
CA ILE A 188 18.62 1.35 -12.12
C ILE A 188 18.46 2.81 -11.65
N GLU A 189 19.13 3.75 -12.27
CA GLU A 189 19.03 5.19 -11.97
C GLU A 189 17.65 5.71 -12.32
N GLU A 190 17.07 5.31 -13.46
CA GLU A 190 15.72 5.69 -13.84
C GLU A 190 14.67 5.02 -12.94
N GLN A 191 14.83 3.72 -12.63
CA GLN A 191 13.98 3.01 -11.68
C GLN A 191 13.94 3.75 -10.31
N LYS A 192 15.10 4.15 -9.78
CA LYS A 192 15.20 4.89 -8.51
C LYS A 192 14.50 6.25 -8.57
N LYS A 193 14.61 6.97 -9.69
CA LYS A 193 13.93 8.27 -9.83
C LYS A 193 12.41 8.13 -9.89
N ILE A 194 11.90 7.14 -10.63
CA ILE A 194 10.47 6.85 -10.70
C ILE A 194 9.95 6.43 -9.32
N ALA A 195 10.62 5.49 -8.68
CA ALA A 195 10.25 5.02 -7.35
C ALA A 195 10.28 6.14 -6.31
N GLY A 196 11.32 7.00 -6.33
CA GLY A 196 11.44 8.14 -5.44
C GLY A 196 10.31 9.16 -5.61
N LEU A 197 9.93 9.48 -6.86
CA LEU A 197 8.78 10.36 -7.11
C LEU A 197 7.49 9.80 -6.52
N LEU A 198 7.22 8.52 -6.76
CA LEU A 198 5.99 7.87 -6.29
C LEU A 198 5.97 7.71 -4.78
N SER A 199 7.11 7.42 -4.15
CA SER A 199 7.25 7.34 -2.70
C SER A 199 6.95 8.67 -2.01
N VAL A 200 7.44 9.80 -2.56
CA VAL A 200 7.12 11.13 -2.01
C VAL A 200 5.62 11.42 -2.06
N ILE A 201 4.94 10.99 -3.11
CA ILE A 201 3.48 11.15 -3.21
C ILE A 201 2.77 10.27 -2.17
N ASP A 202 3.25 9.05 -1.94
CA ASP A 202 2.69 8.15 -0.90
C ASP A 202 2.89 8.72 0.50
N ASP A 203 4.08 9.22 0.80
CA ASP A 203 4.38 9.85 2.09
C ASP A 203 3.46 11.05 2.36
N ASP A 204 3.17 11.86 1.32
CA ASP A 204 2.24 12.99 1.42
C ASP A 204 0.81 12.52 1.71
N ILE A 205 0.33 11.49 1.00
CA ILE A 205 -0.99 10.89 1.23
C ILE A 205 -1.10 10.29 2.64
N ASP A 206 -0.08 9.56 3.09
CA ASP A 206 -0.05 8.93 4.42
C ASP A 206 -0.02 9.98 5.52
N ASN A 207 0.69 11.09 5.34
CA ASN A 207 0.68 12.21 6.27
C ASN A 207 -0.70 12.87 6.36
N LEU A 208 -1.39 13.04 5.24
CA LEU A 208 -2.78 13.56 5.24
C LEU A 208 -3.74 12.59 5.94
N LYS A 209 -3.61 11.29 5.73
CA LYS A 209 -4.42 10.27 6.42
C LYS A 209 -4.20 10.30 7.94
N LYS A 210 -2.96 10.44 8.39
CA LYS A 210 -2.63 10.61 9.83
C LYS A 210 -3.26 11.87 10.40
N GLN A 211 -3.20 12.99 9.67
CA GLN A 211 -3.83 14.25 10.08
C GLN A 211 -5.36 14.09 10.17
N LEU A 212 -5.99 13.43 9.20
CA LEU A 212 -7.43 13.18 9.21
C LEU A 212 -7.85 12.39 10.45
N GLU A 213 -7.15 11.32 10.78
CA GLU A 213 -7.46 10.52 11.98
C GLU A 213 -7.25 11.33 13.28
N LEU A 214 -6.20 12.13 13.36
CA LEU A 214 -5.98 13.03 14.49
C LEU A 214 -7.14 14.05 14.64
N ARG A 215 -7.62 14.65 13.54
CA ARG A 215 -8.75 15.59 13.57
C ARG A 215 -10.05 14.92 14.00
N LYS A 216 -10.33 13.70 13.54
CA LYS A 216 -11.48 12.91 14.00
C LYS A 216 -11.43 12.64 15.51
N GLN A 217 -10.25 12.27 16.03
CA GLN A 217 -10.05 12.05 17.47
C GLN A 217 -10.22 13.34 18.27
N GLN A 218 -9.67 14.46 17.80
CA GLN A 218 -9.82 15.78 18.43
C GLN A 218 -11.29 16.21 18.49
N LYS A 219 -12.03 16.06 17.38
CA LYS A 219 -13.49 16.36 17.34
C LYS A 219 -14.23 15.49 18.36
N LYS A 220 -13.95 14.17 18.40
CA LYS A 220 -14.60 13.25 19.36
C LYS A 220 -14.37 13.70 20.81
N GLY A 221 -13.14 14.01 21.19
CA GLY A 221 -12.80 14.48 22.53
C GLY A 221 -13.44 15.84 22.85
N LEU A 222 -13.42 16.80 21.91
CA LEU A 222 -14.04 18.10 22.07
C LEU A 222 -15.58 17.98 22.25
N MET A 223 -16.22 17.18 21.39
CA MET A 223 -17.65 16.91 21.46
C MET A 223 -18.05 16.33 22.83
N GLN A 224 -17.29 15.36 23.35
CA GLN A 224 -17.55 14.78 24.66
C GLN A 224 -17.50 15.85 25.76
N ARG A 225 -16.47 16.69 25.80
CA ARG A 225 -16.27 17.72 26.84
C ARG A 225 -17.28 18.84 26.77
N LEU A 226 -17.68 19.25 25.56
CA LEU A 226 -18.70 20.29 25.37
C LEU A 226 -20.12 19.79 25.73
N LEU A 227 -20.47 18.56 25.32
CA LEU A 227 -21.83 18.03 25.57
C LEU A 227 -22.00 17.58 27.02
N THR A 228 -20.96 17.23 27.75
CA THR A 228 -21.03 16.94 29.20
C THR A 228 -20.96 18.17 30.07
N GLY A 229 -20.62 19.34 29.49
CA GLY A 229 -20.47 20.59 30.25
C GLY A 229 -19.14 20.68 31.03
N GLU A 230 -18.19 19.76 30.75
CA GLU A 230 -16.82 19.82 31.31
C GLU A 230 -16.08 21.09 30.81
N VAL A 231 -16.37 21.50 29.58
CA VAL A 231 -15.93 22.78 29.00
C VAL A 231 -17.14 23.58 28.57
N ARG A 232 -17.16 24.86 28.95
CA ARG A 232 -18.20 25.83 28.57
C ARG A 232 -17.62 26.86 27.60
N ILE A 233 -18.42 27.31 26.62
CA ILE A 233 -18.02 28.28 25.58
C ILE A 233 -19.07 29.34 25.36
#